data_55a5428b08c3ab37d29df818628ad640
#
_entry.id   55a5428b08c3ab37d29df818628ad640
#
_cell.length_a   1.000
_cell.length_b   1.000
_cell.length_c   1.000
_cell.angle_alpha   90.00
_cell.angle_beta   90.00
_cell.angle_gamma   90.00
#
_symmetry.space_group_name_H-M   'P 1'
#
loop_
_entity.id
_entity.type
_entity.pdbx_description
1 polymer ?
#
loop_
_entity_poly.entity_id
_entity_poly.type
_entity_poly.pdbx_seq_one_letter_code
_entity_poly.pdbx_strand_id
1 'polypeptide(L)'
;MKLIDELKARGLVAALTDPEIETALERPMTIYCGFDPSARSLQAGNLVSIMVLKRLQLAGHKVIALVGGATGLIGDPSGKSVERNMLTVEQVEENKKGIRENLARVLDFDGPNAAILVDNYDWYKGTSAIEFLRDIAINFRVPQMLAKESVKKRLEASEGALTFTEFSYQILQGNDFLHLFDHYGCRMEVGGADQWGNITAGTDLVRKMRGQSAFGLTFPLLLDSTGRKFGKSEGNALFLDAGLTSVYDWYQYFLRAADADVIRYLKVFSLRSLDEIAALEAEMKAHPEARIPQKALAEELTRLIHGEAGLQAALGATQTLFGGDLRGKTRSEERRVGKECRSRW
;
A
#
# COMPACT_ATOMS: atom_id res chain seq x y z
N MET A 1 -17.06 -16.02 9.87
CA MET A 1 -15.66 -15.85 10.35
C MET A 1 -15.50 -14.42 10.81
N LYS A 2 -14.84 -14.16 11.96
CA LYS A 2 -14.55 -12.79 12.40
C LYS A 2 -13.57 -12.13 11.41
N LEU A 3 -13.66 -10.80 11.26
CA LEU A 3 -12.78 -10.04 10.34
C LEU A 3 -11.29 -10.27 10.65
N ILE A 4 -10.90 -10.24 11.92
CA ILE A 4 -9.51 -10.45 12.31
C ILE A 4 -9.02 -11.87 11.96
N ASP A 5 -9.87 -12.87 12.06
CA ASP A 5 -9.53 -14.26 11.69
C ASP A 5 -9.37 -14.39 10.17
N GLU A 6 -10.19 -13.68 9.40
CA GLU A 6 -10.03 -13.60 7.95
C GLU A 6 -8.71 -12.92 7.57
N LEU A 7 -8.38 -11.78 8.18
CA LEU A 7 -7.11 -11.09 7.93
C LEU A 7 -5.91 -11.99 8.29
N LYS A 8 -5.97 -12.72 9.41
CA LYS A 8 -4.95 -13.71 9.79
C LYS A 8 -4.82 -14.84 8.77
N ALA A 9 -5.93 -15.44 8.35
CA ALA A 9 -5.95 -16.53 7.38
C ALA A 9 -5.44 -16.11 5.98
N ARG A 10 -5.58 -14.81 5.65
CA ARG A 10 -5.02 -14.21 4.44
C ARG A 10 -3.54 -13.82 4.57
N GLY A 11 -2.96 -13.93 5.77
CA GLY A 11 -1.58 -13.50 6.04
C GLY A 11 -1.42 -11.99 6.12
N LEU A 12 -2.46 -11.26 6.49
CA LEU A 12 -2.50 -9.79 6.56
C LEU A 12 -2.35 -9.26 8.00
N VAL A 13 -1.88 -10.06 8.93
CA VAL A 13 -1.57 -9.65 10.31
C VAL A 13 -0.16 -10.08 10.67
N ALA A 14 0.73 -9.13 10.91
CA ALA A 14 2.09 -9.33 11.41
C ALA A 14 2.16 -9.07 12.91
N ALA A 15 1.62 -7.93 13.36
CA ALA A 15 1.59 -7.54 14.76
C ALA A 15 0.36 -6.67 15.07
N LEU A 16 -0.07 -6.74 16.32
CA LEU A 16 -1.12 -5.91 16.92
C LEU A 16 -0.53 -5.20 18.12
N THR A 17 -0.83 -3.91 18.31
CA THR A 17 -0.36 -3.15 19.48
C THR A 17 -1.05 -3.56 20.76
N ASP A 18 -2.25 -4.13 20.66
CA ASP A 18 -3.07 -4.57 21.79
C ASP A 18 -3.97 -5.76 21.35
N PRO A 19 -4.08 -6.81 22.18
CA PRO A 19 -5.02 -7.92 21.90
C PRO A 19 -6.49 -7.47 21.83
N GLU A 20 -6.86 -6.38 22.47
CA GLU A 20 -8.22 -5.81 22.41
C GLU A 20 -8.69 -5.50 20.99
N ILE A 21 -7.77 -5.30 20.05
CA ILE A 21 -8.06 -5.08 18.62
C ILE A 21 -8.97 -6.17 18.06
N GLU A 22 -8.79 -7.42 18.48
CA GLU A 22 -9.60 -8.56 18.00
C GLU A 22 -11.09 -8.39 18.30
N THR A 23 -11.39 -7.81 19.49
CA THR A 23 -12.77 -7.53 19.89
C THR A 23 -13.23 -6.17 19.39
N ALA A 24 -12.34 -5.18 19.33
CA ALA A 24 -12.64 -3.84 18.87
C ALA A 24 -13.10 -3.84 17.38
N LEU A 25 -12.51 -4.69 16.55
CA LEU A 25 -12.89 -4.86 15.13
C LEU A 25 -14.26 -5.51 14.91
N GLU A 26 -14.93 -6.00 15.96
CA GLU A 26 -16.33 -6.49 15.85
C GLU A 26 -17.35 -5.35 15.76
N ARG A 27 -16.93 -4.11 15.99
CA ARG A 27 -17.78 -2.90 15.92
C ARG A 27 -17.21 -1.91 14.91
N PRO A 28 -18.06 -1.18 14.19
CA PRO A 28 -17.59 -0.14 13.30
C PRO A 28 -16.69 0.87 14.03
N MET A 29 -15.54 1.16 13.45
CA MET A 29 -14.60 2.17 13.92
C MET A 29 -13.98 2.90 12.75
N THR A 30 -13.35 4.05 13.02
CA THR A 30 -12.57 4.78 12.02
C THR A 30 -11.11 4.29 12.05
N ILE A 31 -10.57 3.95 10.88
CA ILE A 31 -9.25 3.34 10.67
C ILE A 31 -8.54 4.08 9.56
N TYR A 32 -7.23 4.31 9.68
CA TYR A 32 -6.49 4.99 8.63
C TYR A 32 -5.23 4.24 8.18
N CYS A 33 -4.79 4.57 6.97
CA CYS A 33 -3.47 4.24 6.44
C CYS A 33 -2.90 5.44 5.69
N GLY A 34 -1.60 5.70 5.87
CA GLY A 34 -0.87 6.77 5.20
C GLY A 34 -0.23 6.32 3.88
N PHE A 35 -0.18 7.25 2.92
CA PHE A 35 0.42 7.07 1.59
C PHE A 35 1.24 8.30 1.23
N ASP A 36 2.57 8.20 1.36
CA ASP A 36 3.47 9.28 0.96
C ASP A 36 3.59 9.38 -0.57
N PRO A 37 3.46 10.58 -1.14
CA PRO A 37 3.52 10.82 -2.57
C PRO A 37 4.97 10.87 -3.09
N SER A 38 5.72 9.78 -2.88
CA SER A 38 7.12 9.64 -3.30
C SER A 38 7.32 9.49 -4.82
N ALA A 39 6.26 9.25 -5.56
CA ALA A 39 6.18 9.21 -7.02
C ALA A 39 4.75 9.57 -7.45
N ARG A 40 4.56 9.87 -8.74
CA ARG A 40 3.24 10.20 -9.29
C ARG A 40 2.22 9.03 -9.28
N SER A 41 2.64 7.85 -8.90
CA SER A 41 1.79 6.66 -8.77
C SER A 41 2.24 5.79 -7.62
N LEU A 42 1.29 5.11 -6.98
CA LEU A 42 1.55 4.01 -6.07
C LEU A 42 2.10 2.80 -6.83
N GLN A 43 2.94 2.02 -6.15
CA GLN A 43 3.50 0.77 -6.66
C GLN A 43 2.62 -0.42 -6.23
N ALA A 44 2.76 -1.56 -6.91
CA ALA A 44 2.04 -2.78 -6.57
C ALA A 44 2.23 -3.20 -5.08
N GLY A 45 3.38 -2.89 -4.47
CA GLY A 45 3.60 -3.11 -3.04
C GLY A 45 2.61 -2.34 -2.14
N ASN A 46 2.23 -1.12 -2.53
CA ASN A 46 1.25 -0.32 -1.80
C ASN A 46 -0.18 -0.89 -1.92
N LEU A 47 -0.43 -1.72 -2.94
CA LEU A 47 -1.75 -2.35 -3.11
C LEU A 47 -2.12 -3.23 -1.91
N VAL A 48 -1.15 -3.79 -1.18
CA VAL A 48 -1.42 -4.51 0.07
C VAL A 48 -2.17 -3.62 1.07
N SER A 49 -1.65 -2.41 1.30
CA SER A 49 -2.27 -1.41 2.21
C SER A 49 -3.67 -1.02 1.75
N ILE A 50 -3.84 -0.79 0.44
CA ILE A 50 -5.13 -0.40 -0.13
C ILE A 50 -6.15 -1.55 0.01
N MET A 51 -5.72 -2.79 -0.23
CA MET A 51 -6.60 -3.96 -0.10
C MET A 51 -6.97 -4.27 1.36
N VAL A 52 -6.09 -3.97 2.32
CA VAL A 52 -6.44 -4.03 3.75
C VAL A 52 -7.52 -2.98 4.06
N LEU A 53 -7.33 -1.72 3.64
CA LEU A 53 -8.36 -0.69 3.81
C LEU A 53 -9.68 -1.06 3.12
N LYS A 54 -9.63 -1.63 1.90
CA LYS A 54 -10.83 -2.08 1.18
C LYS A 54 -11.60 -3.14 1.96
N ARG A 55 -10.92 -4.13 2.54
CA ARG A 55 -11.55 -5.17 3.36
C ARG A 55 -12.18 -4.59 4.62
N LEU A 56 -11.49 -3.67 5.29
CA LEU A 56 -12.02 -2.95 6.44
C LEU A 56 -13.27 -2.13 6.06
N GLN A 57 -13.23 -1.45 4.91
CA GLN A 57 -14.39 -0.72 4.38
C GLN A 57 -15.59 -1.65 4.10
N LEU A 58 -15.35 -2.79 3.43
CA LEU A 58 -16.39 -3.79 3.15
C LEU A 58 -16.97 -4.41 4.42
N ALA A 59 -16.16 -4.51 5.48
CA ALA A 59 -16.62 -4.97 6.80
C ALA A 59 -17.41 -3.90 7.60
N GLY A 60 -17.61 -2.71 7.05
CA GLY A 60 -18.43 -1.64 7.66
C GLY A 60 -17.62 -0.64 8.50
N HIS A 61 -16.28 -0.71 8.49
CA HIS A 61 -15.44 0.30 9.15
C HIS A 61 -15.32 1.55 8.28
N LYS A 62 -15.24 2.72 8.91
CA LYS A 62 -14.93 3.98 8.25
C LYS A 62 -13.43 4.02 7.97
N VAL A 63 -13.04 4.13 6.71
CA VAL A 63 -11.62 4.15 6.36
C VAL A 63 -11.17 5.55 5.92
N ILE A 64 -9.97 5.93 6.35
CA ILE A 64 -9.30 7.18 5.95
C ILE A 64 -8.05 6.80 5.17
N ALA A 65 -7.93 7.30 3.95
CA ALA A 65 -6.70 7.30 3.20
C ALA A 65 -6.01 8.66 3.38
N LEU A 66 -4.89 8.68 4.11
CA LEU A 66 -4.12 9.88 4.34
C LEU A 66 -3.05 10.02 3.27
N VAL A 67 -3.09 11.09 2.51
CA VAL A 67 -2.01 11.47 1.59
C VAL A 67 -0.99 12.30 2.34
N GLY A 68 0.27 11.89 2.31
CA GLY A 68 1.35 12.52 3.05
C GLY A 68 1.91 13.77 2.35
N GLY A 69 1.12 14.84 2.19
CA GLY A 69 1.60 16.07 1.57
C GLY A 69 2.75 16.73 2.36
N ALA A 70 2.69 16.69 3.69
CA ALA A 70 3.77 17.18 4.54
C ALA A 70 4.87 16.11 4.72
N THR A 71 4.49 14.88 5.06
CA THR A 71 5.43 13.79 5.30
C THR A 71 6.20 13.39 4.04
N GLY A 72 5.62 13.53 2.86
CA GLY A 72 6.30 13.33 1.58
C GLY A 72 7.44 14.31 1.31
N LEU A 73 7.39 15.50 1.88
CA LEU A 73 8.49 16.50 1.82
C LEU A 73 9.66 16.13 2.76
N ILE A 74 9.39 15.35 3.81
CA ILE A 74 10.38 14.92 4.81
C ILE A 74 11.01 13.58 4.42
N GLY A 75 10.20 12.61 4.03
CA GLY A 75 10.60 11.26 3.62
C GLY A 75 10.78 10.29 4.78
N ASP A 76 9.98 9.22 4.76
CA ASP A 76 10.05 8.14 5.76
C ASP A 76 11.36 7.34 5.63
N PRO A 77 12.18 7.23 6.69
CA PRO A 77 13.40 6.42 6.68
C PRO A 77 13.11 4.92 6.81
N SER A 78 11.89 4.51 7.17
CA SER A 78 11.52 3.12 7.44
C SER A 78 11.73 2.22 6.21
N GLY A 79 12.36 1.05 6.41
CA GLY A 79 12.61 0.08 5.35
C GLY A 79 13.61 0.52 4.26
N LYS A 80 14.40 1.59 4.50
CA LYS A 80 15.41 2.13 3.60
C LYS A 80 16.80 2.07 4.24
N SER A 81 17.81 1.86 3.39
CA SER A 81 19.23 1.83 3.79
C SER A 81 20.00 3.11 3.43
N VAL A 82 19.44 3.93 2.53
CA VAL A 82 20.06 5.16 2.03
C VAL A 82 19.14 6.36 2.29
N GLU A 83 19.72 7.55 2.33
CA GLU A 83 19.01 8.81 2.49
C GLU A 83 17.99 9.03 1.36
N ARG A 84 16.87 9.68 1.68
CA ARG A 84 15.83 10.03 0.71
C ARG A 84 16.22 11.24 -0.10
N ASN A 85 16.02 11.18 -1.41
CA ASN A 85 16.01 12.39 -2.23
C ASN A 85 14.80 13.23 -1.83
N MET A 86 15.05 14.46 -1.39
CA MET A 86 13.97 15.39 -1.05
C MET A 86 13.25 15.83 -2.33
N LEU A 87 11.93 15.74 -2.28
CA LEU A 87 11.07 16.22 -3.35
C LEU A 87 10.79 17.71 -3.17
N THR A 88 10.56 18.43 -4.27
CA THR A 88 10.05 19.81 -4.18
C THR A 88 8.57 19.82 -3.85
N VAL A 89 8.05 20.96 -3.39
CA VAL A 89 6.62 21.13 -3.10
C VAL A 89 5.78 20.85 -4.35
N GLU A 90 6.23 21.34 -5.50
CA GLU A 90 5.55 21.15 -6.79
C GLU A 90 5.50 19.67 -7.20
N GLN A 91 6.59 18.93 -6.97
CA GLN A 91 6.65 17.49 -7.24
C GLN A 91 5.69 16.72 -6.32
N VAL A 92 5.62 17.07 -5.04
CA VAL A 92 4.68 16.46 -4.08
C VAL A 92 3.24 16.75 -4.49
N GLU A 93 2.90 18.01 -4.86
CA GLU A 93 1.56 18.39 -5.30
C GLU A 93 1.13 17.63 -6.58
N GLU A 94 2.04 17.45 -7.53
CA GLU A 94 1.74 16.66 -8.73
C GLU A 94 1.57 15.18 -8.41
N ASN A 95 2.44 14.62 -7.58
CA ASN A 95 2.35 13.21 -7.17
C ASN A 95 1.05 12.90 -6.41
N LYS A 96 0.58 13.81 -5.56
CA LYS A 96 -0.68 13.67 -4.81
C LYS A 96 -1.87 13.40 -5.71
N LYS A 97 -1.93 14.01 -6.91
CA LYS A 97 -3.01 13.77 -7.88
C LYS A 97 -3.07 12.29 -8.28
N GLY A 98 -1.94 11.73 -8.70
CA GLY A 98 -1.89 10.33 -9.10
C GLY A 98 -2.15 9.36 -7.95
N ILE A 99 -1.72 9.68 -6.71
CA ILE A 99 -2.05 8.87 -5.54
C ILE A 99 -3.57 8.84 -5.29
N ARG A 100 -4.24 10.00 -5.35
CA ARG A 100 -5.70 10.09 -5.21
C ARG A 100 -6.43 9.26 -6.27
N GLU A 101 -5.99 9.34 -7.53
CA GLU A 101 -6.54 8.54 -8.63
C GLU A 101 -6.35 7.04 -8.39
N ASN A 102 -5.17 6.62 -7.91
CA ASN A 102 -4.91 5.21 -7.62
C ASN A 102 -5.79 4.68 -6.49
N LEU A 103 -5.97 5.46 -5.42
CA LEU A 103 -6.84 5.10 -4.29
C LEU A 103 -8.30 4.99 -4.72
N ALA A 104 -8.78 5.91 -5.57
CA ALA A 104 -10.15 5.92 -6.09
C ALA A 104 -10.50 4.73 -7.00
N ARG A 105 -9.51 4.00 -7.51
CA ARG A 105 -9.74 2.76 -8.27
C ARG A 105 -10.15 1.58 -7.40
N VAL A 106 -9.85 1.63 -6.11
CA VAL A 106 -10.05 0.50 -5.19
C VAL A 106 -11.00 0.83 -4.06
N LEU A 107 -10.84 2.00 -3.42
CA LEU A 107 -11.68 2.44 -2.33
C LEU A 107 -12.94 3.14 -2.86
N ASP A 108 -14.07 2.91 -2.19
CA ASP A 108 -15.31 3.61 -2.50
C ASP A 108 -15.33 4.94 -1.75
N PHE A 109 -15.39 6.04 -2.49
CA PHE A 109 -15.48 7.40 -1.94
C PHE A 109 -16.91 7.97 -1.97
N ASP A 110 -17.86 7.16 -2.38
CA ASP A 110 -19.28 7.49 -2.42
C ASP A 110 -20.11 6.54 -1.55
N GLY A 111 -21.34 6.92 -1.24
CA GLY A 111 -22.28 6.09 -0.48
C GLY A 111 -22.16 6.20 1.04
N PRO A 112 -22.91 5.37 1.79
CA PRO A 112 -23.05 5.51 3.25
C PRO A 112 -21.76 5.20 4.03
N ASN A 113 -20.87 4.37 3.47
CA ASN A 113 -19.58 4.01 4.05
C ASN A 113 -18.40 4.50 3.19
N ALA A 114 -18.56 5.69 2.59
CA ALA A 114 -17.52 6.31 1.78
C ALA A 114 -16.23 6.48 2.58
N ALA A 115 -15.10 6.16 1.93
CA ALA A 115 -13.79 6.46 2.46
C ALA A 115 -13.58 7.99 2.57
N ILE A 116 -12.71 8.40 3.47
CA ILE A 116 -12.31 9.80 3.61
C ILE A 116 -10.90 9.93 3.06
N LEU A 117 -10.69 10.91 2.19
CA LEU A 117 -9.36 11.28 1.71
C LEU A 117 -8.93 12.57 2.40
N VAL A 118 -7.77 12.54 3.06
CA VAL A 118 -7.20 13.71 3.74
C VAL A 118 -5.75 13.92 3.30
N ASP A 119 -5.25 15.14 3.49
CA ASP A 119 -3.88 15.52 3.23
C ASP A 119 -3.27 16.10 4.51
N ASN A 120 -2.20 15.50 5.01
CA ASN A 120 -1.60 15.97 6.27
C ASN A 120 -0.95 17.35 6.15
N TYR A 121 -0.68 17.85 4.93
CA TYR A 121 -0.22 19.22 4.75
C TYR A 121 -1.24 20.26 5.30
N ASP A 122 -2.54 19.91 5.30
CA ASP A 122 -3.60 20.81 5.74
C ASP A 122 -3.49 21.23 7.21
N TRP A 123 -2.99 20.38 8.09
CA TRP A 123 -2.80 20.72 9.50
C TRP A 123 -1.36 21.15 9.86
N TYR A 124 -0.41 20.97 8.94
CA TYR A 124 0.95 21.46 9.16
C TYR A 124 1.19 22.88 8.63
N LYS A 125 0.55 23.25 7.51
CA LYS A 125 0.80 24.53 6.81
C LYS A 125 0.62 25.78 7.66
N GLY A 126 -0.10 25.70 8.78
CA GLY A 126 -0.31 26.84 9.69
C GLY A 126 0.42 26.70 11.02
N THR A 127 1.12 25.60 11.26
CA THR A 127 1.80 25.31 12.52
C THR A 127 3.24 25.84 12.48
N SER A 128 3.61 26.69 13.43
CA SER A 128 5.01 27.15 13.52
C SER A 128 5.91 26.04 14.06
N ALA A 129 7.20 26.06 13.69
CA ALA A 129 8.18 25.08 14.20
C ALA A 129 8.27 25.10 15.72
N ILE A 130 8.12 26.27 16.36
CA ILE A 130 8.18 26.41 17.81
C ILE A 130 6.95 25.74 18.48
N GLU A 131 5.76 25.99 17.93
CA GLU A 131 4.53 25.33 18.43
C GLU A 131 4.61 23.81 18.29
N PHE A 132 5.05 23.31 17.14
CA PHE A 132 5.22 21.89 16.91
C PHE A 132 6.20 21.24 17.90
N LEU A 133 7.35 21.87 18.13
CA LEU A 133 8.36 21.37 19.07
C LEU A 133 7.85 21.42 20.53
N ARG A 134 7.20 22.53 20.93
CA ARG A 134 6.73 22.74 22.29
C ARG A 134 5.54 21.84 22.65
N ASP A 135 4.58 21.68 21.74
CA ASP A 135 3.29 21.07 22.06
C ASP A 135 3.22 19.59 21.67
N ILE A 136 3.90 19.19 20.61
CA ILE A 136 3.89 17.84 20.08
C ILE A 136 5.20 17.10 20.40
N ALA A 137 6.34 17.62 19.94
CA ALA A 137 7.61 16.90 20.02
C ALA A 137 8.09 16.68 21.47
N ILE A 138 7.69 17.51 22.42
CA ILE A 138 7.98 17.34 23.85
C ILE A 138 7.52 15.98 24.40
N ASN A 139 6.52 15.36 23.79
CA ASN A 139 5.98 14.06 24.20
C ASN A 139 6.83 12.87 23.72
N PHE A 140 7.83 13.11 22.86
CA PHE A 140 8.72 12.10 22.33
C PHE A 140 10.06 12.10 23.08
N ARG A 141 10.47 10.92 23.57
CA ARG A 141 11.75 10.77 24.26
C ARG A 141 12.81 10.24 23.30
N VAL A 142 13.88 10.98 23.09
CA VAL A 142 14.97 10.62 22.17
C VAL A 142 15.48 9.18 22.36
N PRO A 143 15.72 8.67 23.61
CA PRO A 143 16.12 7.26 23.77
C PRO A 143 15.09 6.26 23.25
N GLN A 144 13.79 6.55 23.39
CA GLN A 144 12.73 5.69 22.85
C GLN A 144 12.68 5.74 21.33
N MET A 145 12.89 6.92 20.75
CA MET A 145 12.95 7.10 19.29
C MET A 145 14.14 6.35 18.68
N LEU A 146 15.32 6.46 19.31
CA LEU A 146 16.53 5.74 18.89
C LEU A 146 16.41 4.22 19.05
N ALA A 147 15.60 3.74 19.99
CA ALA A 147 15.37 2.32 20.22
C ALA A 147 14.49 1.65 19.15
N LYS A 148 13.79 2.42 18.30
CA LYS A 148 12.98 1.86 17.20
C LYS A 148 13.86 1.10 16.20
N GLU A 149 13.41 -0.09 15.80
CA GLU A 149 14.24 -0.97 14.95
C GLU A 149 14.59 -0.36 13.60
N SER A 150 13.65 0.38 13.00
CA SER A 150 13.88 1.11 11.75
C SER A 150 14.99 2.15 11.88
N VAL A 151 15.06 2.86 13.01
CA VAL A 151 16.10 3.84 13.32
C VAL A 151 17.44 3.15 13.57
N LYS A 152 17.46 2.09 14.39
CA LYS A 152 18.68 1.31 14.65
C LYS A 152 19.32 0.78 13.37
N LYS A 153 18.53 0.12 12.53
CA LYS A 153 19.01 -0.39 11.22
C LYS A 153 19.60 0.71 10.35
N ARG A 154 19.02 1.89 10.40
CA ARG A 154 19.50 3.04 9.63
C ARG A 154 20.79 3.62 10.17
N LEU A 155 20.97 3.65 11.50
CA LEU A 155 22.21 4.09 12.15
C LEU A 155 23.37 3.09 12.00
N GLU A 156 23.06 1.79 11.91
CA GLU A 156 24.03 0.71 11.72
C GLU A 156 24.51 0.56 10.27
N ALA A 157 23.74 1.05 9.31
CA ALA A 157 24.11 1.02 7.91
C ALA A 157 25.32 1.96 7.67
N SER A 158 26.41 1.43 7.14
CA SER A 158 27.73 2.10 6.99
C SER A 158 27.72 3.38 6.14
N GLU A 159 26.69 3.57 5.32
CA GLU A 159 26.51 4.74 4.46
C GLU A 159 25.39 5.68 4.95
N GLY A 160 24.83 5.41 6.11
CA GLY A 160 23.53 5.97 6.46
C GLY A 160 23.54 7.00 7.57
N ALA A 161 24.12 8.17 7.35
CA ALA A 161 23.81 9.29 8.22
C ALA A 161 22.29 9.54 8.20
N LEU A 162 21.60 9.22 9.32
CA LEU A 162 20.21 9.58 9.52
C LEU A 162 20.16 11.08 9.79
N THR A 163 19.54 11.84 8.92
CA THR A 163 19.36 13.29 9.14
C THR A 163 18.32 13.53 10.24
N PHE A 164 18.38 14.68 10.90
CA PHE A 164 17.35 15.08 11.86
C PHE A 164 15.96 15.16 11.19
N THR A 165 15.90 15.55 9.94
CA THR A 165 14.67 15.60 9.14
C THR A 165 14.03 14.19 9.06
N GLU A 166 14.77 13.19 8.58
CA GLU A 166 14.30 11.81 8.52
C GLU A 166 13.96 11.26 9.93
N PHE A 167 14.80 11.58 10.95
CA PHE A 167 14.58 11.15 12.32
C PHE A 167 13.27 11.70 12.92
N SER A 168 12.91 12.93 12.54
CA SER A 168 11.69 13.58 13.01
C SER A 168 10.41 13.00 12.38
N TYR A 169 10.50 12.23 11.29
CA TYR A 169 9.34 11.67 10.59
C TYR A 169 8.36 10.94 11.53
N GLN A 170 8.86 10.15 12.47
CA GLN A 170 8.02 9.42 13.43
C GLN A 170 7.18 10.36 14.32
N ILE A 171 7.62 11.61 14.54
CA ILE A 171 6.85 12.62 15.29
C ILE A 171 5.69 13.12 14.43
N LEU A 172 5.93 13.34 13.13
CA LEU A 172 4.91 13.79 12.19
C LEU A 172 3.81 12.73 12.06
N GLN A 173 4.16 11.48 11.73
CA GLN A 173 3.16 10.41 11.63
C GLN A 173 2.42 10.19 12.95
N GLY A 174 3.11 10.29 14.10
CA GLY A 174 2.45 10.24 15.40
C GLY A 174 1.44 11.37 15.60
N ASN A 175 1.77 12.59 15.15
CA ASN A 175 0.86 13.73 15.21
C ASN A 175 -0.29 13.59 14.20
N ASP A 176 -0.08 13.00 13.04
CA ASP A 176 -1.15 12.66 12.10
C ASP A 176 -2.20 11.77 12.77
N PHE A 177 -1.77 10.73 13.50
CA PHE A 177 -2.68 9.88 14.22
C PHE A 177 -3.45 10.66 15.30
N LEU A 178 -2.79 11.50 16.09
CA LEU A 178 -3.43 12.34 17.09
C LEU A 178 -4.47 13.28 16.44
N HIS A 179 -4.12 13.93 15.33
CA HIS A 179 -5.03 14.79 14.58
C HIS A 179 -6.28 14.03 14.09
N LEU A 180 -6.07 12.85 13.49
CA LEU A 180 -7.17 12.01 13.02
C LEU A 180 -8.02 11.46 14.17
N PHE A 181 -7.40 11.18 15.31
CA PHE A 181 -8.11 10.78 16.53
C PHE A 181 -9.05 11.89 17.01
N ASP A 182 -8.55 13.11 17.09
CA ASP A 182 -9.30 14.27 17.59
C ASP A 182 -10.42 14.73 16.66
N HIS A 183 -10.15 14.75 15.35
CA HIS A 183 -11.05 15.39 14.37
C HIS A 183 -11.94 14.40 13.60
N TYR A 184 -11.52 13.13 13.51
CA TYR A 184 -12.24 12.10 12.74
C TYR A 184 -12.65 10.90 13.58
N GLY A 185 -12.36 10.89 14.90
CA GLY A 185 -12.62 9.76 15.77
C GLY A 185 -11.84 8.50 15.36
N CYS A 186 -10.68 8.68 14.70
CA CYS A 186 -9.87 7.57 14.24
C CYS A 186 -9.26 6.83 15.43
N ARG A 187 -9.46 5.51 15.48
CA ARG A 187 -9.03 4.68 16.61
C ARG A 187 -7.94 3.68 16.24
N MET A 188 -7.67 3.45 14.96
CA MET A 188 -6.66 2.48 14.53
C MET A 188 -5.88 2.99 13.32
N GLU A 189 -4.58 2.75 13.34
CA GLU A 189 -3.68 2.90 12.20
C GLU A 189 -3.29 1.52 11.67
N VAL A 190 -3.28 1.36 10.35
CA VAL A 190 -2.79 0.14 9.70
C VAL A 190 -1.63 0.46 8.75
N GLY A 191 -0.64 -0.43 8.67
CA GLY A 191 0.53 -0.22 7.83
C GLY A 191 1.37 -1.49 7.62
N GLY A 192 2.40 -1.41 6.80
CA GLY A 192 3.38 -2.48 6.66
C GLY A 192 4.18 -2.71 7.95
N ALA A 193 4.79 -3.87 8.10
CA ALA A 193 5.58 -4.21 9.30
C ALA A 193 6.75 -3.24 9.55
N ASP A 194 7.25 -2.58 8.49
CA ASP A 194 8.26 -1.51 8.59
C ASP A 194 7.73 -0.24 9.28
N GLN A 195 6.41 -0.05 9.31
CA GLN A 195 5.74 1.08 9.95
C GLN A 195 5.49 0.89 11.45
N TRP A 196 5.82 -0.27 12.03
CA TRP A 196 5.57 -0.57 13.44
C TRP A 196 6.07 0.52 14.40
N GLY A 197 7.27 1.05 14.12
CA GLY A 197 7.88 2.13 14.92
C GLY A 197 7.07 3.42 14.91
N ASN A 198 6.59 3.83 13.73
CA ASN A 198 5.80 5.04 13.55
C ASN A 198 4.39 4.87 14.14
N ILE A 199 3.73 3.74 13.86
CA ILE A 199 2.40 3.41 14.40
C ILE A 199 2.41 3.42 15.94
N THR A 200 3.39 2.76 16.56
CA THR A 200 3.49 2.75 18.03
C THR A 200 3.84 4.11 18.63
N ALA A 201 4.52 4.97 17.88
CA ALA A 201 4.74 6.36 18.29
C ALA A 201 3.42 7.15 18.33
N GLY A 202 2.53 6.91 17.36
CA GLY A 202 1.19 7.50 17.29
C GLY A 202 0.27 7.01 18.42
N THR A 203 0.17 5.70 18.64
CA THR A 203 -0.63 5.15 19.75
C THR A 203 -0.16 5.65 21.12
N ASP A 204 1.16 5.77 21.32
CA ASP A 204 1.74 6.35 22.52
C ASP A 204 1.41 7.84 22.68
N LEU A 205 1.44 8.62 21.60
CA LEU A 205 1.11 10.04 21.63
C LEU A 205 -0.36 10.25 22.00
N VAL A 206 -1.29 9.52 21.37
CA VAL A 206 -2.73 9.57 21.72
C VAL A 206 -2.94 9.25 23.20
N ARG A 207 -2.31 8.18 23.70
CA ARG A 207 -2.41 7.81 25.12
C ARG A 207 -1.88 8.92 26.05
N LYS A 208 -0.74 9.53 25.73
CA LYS A 208 -0.15 10.62 26.55
C LYS A 208 -0.99 11.89 26.53
N MET A 209 -1.52 12.26 25.38
CA MET A 209 -2.20 13.54 25.19
C MET A 209 -3.71 13.48 25.51
N ARG A 210 -4.35 12.30 25.40
CA ARG A 210 -5.81 12.14 25.55
C ARG A 210 -6.20 11.14 26.65
N GLY A 211 -5.26 10.37 27.20
CA GLY A 211 -5.56 9.35 28.19
C GLY A 211 -6.42 8.20 27.65
N GLN A 212 -6.48 8.03 26.33
CA GLN A 212 -7.32 7.04 25.67
C GLN A 212 -6.46 6.05 24.86
N SER A 213 -6.98 4.83 24.67
CA SER A 213 -6.33 3.82 23.83
C SER A 213 -6.59 4.10 22.35
N ALA A 214 -5.54 3.96 21.57
CA ALA A 214 -5.58 3.88 20.12
C ALA A 214 -4.79 2.64 19.69
N PHE A 215 -5.13 2.07 18.54
CA PHE A 215 -4.69 0.77 18.09
C PHE A 215 -3.80 0.86 16.86
N GLY A 216 -2.94 -0.15 16.69
CA GLY A 216 -2.13 -0.33 15.50
C GLY A 216 -2.14 -1.77 15.04
N LEU A 217 -2.29 -1.99 13.74
CA LEU A 217 -2.18 -3.29 13.09
C LEU A 217 -1.15 -3.18 11.97
N THR A 218 -0.19 -4.09 11.95
CA THR A 218 0.72 -4.21 10.82
C THR A 218 0.51 -5.51 10.05
N PHE A 219 0.74 -5.43 8.74
CA PHE A 219 0.77 -6.59 7.85
C PHE A 219 2.20 -6.84 7.36
N PRO A 220 2.55 -8.11 7.02
CA PRO A 220 3.88 -8.45 6.55
C PRO A 220 4.26 -7.72 5.27
N LEU A 221 5.53 -7.37 5.11
CA LEU A 221 6.06 -6.98 3.82
C LEU A 221 5.99 -8.18 2.87
N LEU A 222 5.35 -7.99 1.72
CA LEU A 222 5.19 -9.06 0.76
C LEU A 222 6.49 -9.27 -0.02
N LEU A 223 7.02 -10.48 0.08
CA LEU A 223 8.19 -10.95 -0.67
C LEU A 223 7.74 -12.04 -1.65
N ASP A 224 8.45 -12.25 -2.74
CA ASP A 224 8.26 -13.43 -3.57
C ASP A 224 8.95 -14.66 -2.94
N SER A 225 8.77 -15.84 -3.53
CA SER A 225 9.38 -17.10 -3.07
C SER A 225 10.92 -17.11 -3.15
N THR A 226 11.53 -16.13 -3.81
CA THR A 226 12.99 -15.92 -3.86
C THR A 226 13.48 -14.94 -2.82
N GLY A 227 12.60 -14.35 -2.00
CA GLY A 227 12.93 -13.36 -0.97
C GLY A 227 13.04 -11.92 -1.49
N ARG A 228 12.70 -11.66 -2.76
CA ARG A 228 12.68 -10.31 -3.31
C ARG A 228 11.37 -9.59 -2.97
N LYS A 229 11.45 -8.27 -2.82
CA LYS A 229 10.26 -7.44 -2.57
C LYS A 229 9.28 -7.55 -3.74
N PHE A 230 8.01 -7.85 -3.43
CA PHE A 230 6.91 -7.89 -4.38
C PHE A 230 6.76 -6.56 -5.15
N GLY A 231 6.33 -6.66 -6.41
CA GLY A 231 6.10 -5.48 -7.25
C GLY A 231 7.38 -4.92 -7.88
N LYS A 232 8.46 -5.70 -7.91
CA LYS A 232 9.68 -5.37 -8.64
C LYS A 232 9.96 -6.41 -9.71
N SER A 233 10.09 -5.99 -10.97
CA SER A 233 10.48 -6.83 -12.10
C SER A 233 11.79 -6.30 -12.67
N GLU A 234 12.83 -7.14 -12.78
CA GLU A 234 14.12 -6.83 -13.42
C GLU A 234 14.70 -5.44 -13.06
N GLY A 235 14.53 -5.02 -11.78
CA GLY A 235 15.01 -3.72 -11.29
C GLY A 235 14.00 -2.58 -11.38
N ASN A 236 12.88 -2.73 -12.09
CA ASN A 236 11.83 -1.71 -12.21
C ASN A 236 10.67 -1.95 -11.24
N ALA A 237 10.11 -0.87 -10.68
CA ALA A 237 8.91 -0.93 -9.87
C ALA A 237 7.67 -1.09 -10.76
N LEU A 238 6.74 -1.93 -10.33
CA LEU A 238 5.43 -2.10 -10.98
C LEU A 238 4.48 -1.03 -10.43
N PHE A 239 4.09 -0.07 -11.26
CA PHE A 239 3.21 1.05 -10.89
C PHE A 239 1.75 0.78 -11.26
N LEU A 240 0.82 1.38 -10.48
CA LEU A 240 -0.62 1.31 -10.75
C LEU A 240 -1.04 2.19 -11.96
N ASP A 241 -0.24 3.22 -12.28
CA ASP A 241 -0.49 4.10 -13.43
C ASP A 241 -0.06 3.45 -14.74
N ALA A 242 -0.98 3.39 -15.71
CA ALA A 242 -0.74 2.80 -17.03
C ALA A 242 0.31 3.54 -17.86
N GLY A 243 0.60 4.80 -17.53
CA GLY A 243 1.66 5.58 -18.18
C GLY A 243 3.07 5.27 -17.65
N LEU A 244 3.18 4.60 -16.50
CA LEU A 244 4.46 4.16 -15.91
C LEU A 244 4.69 2.66 -16.08
N THR A 245 3.63 1.86 -16.00
CA THR A 245 3.64 0.42 -16.28
C THR A 245 2.50 0.11 -17.22
N SER A 246 2.79 -0.41 -18.40
CA SER A 246 1.73 -0.72 -19.36
C SER A 246 0.74 -1.73 -18.78
N VAL A 247 -0.54 -1.65 -19.21
CA VAL A 247 -1.57 -2.60 -18.75
C VAL A 247 -1.20 -4.04 -19.11
N TYR A 248 -0.51 -4.23 -20.24
CA TYR A 248 0.02 -5.52 -20.65
C TYR A 248 1.10 -6.03 -19.68
N ASP A 249 2.10 -5.20 -19.30
CA ASP A 249 3.16 -5.61 -18.37
C ASP A 249 2.59 -5.86 -16.97
N TRP A 250 1.60 -5.07 -16.53
CA TRP A 250 0.84 -5.31 -15.31
C TRP A 250 0.17 -6.70 -15.32
N TYR A 251 -0.59 -7.01 -16.36
CA TYR A 251 -1.25 -8.31 -16.53
C TYR A 251 -0.23 -9.45 -16.56
N GLN A 252 0.83 -9.32 -17.36
CA GLN A 252 1.87 -10.34 -17.50
C GLN A 252 2.64 -10.61 -16.21
N TYR A 253 2.84 -9.58 -15.39
CA TYR A 253 3.50 -9.75 -14.10
C TYR A 253 2.75 -10.76 -13.21
N PHE A 254 1.45 -10.62 -13.09
CA PHE A 254 0.63 -11.53 -12.30
C PHE A 254 0.40 -12.88 -12.99
N LEU A 255 0.26 -12.88 -14.30
CA LEU A 255 0.14 -14.12 -15.06
C LEU A 255 1.39 -15.00 -14.91
N ARG A 256 2.57 -14.40 -14.75
CA ARG A 256 3.86 -15.09 -14.58
C ARG A 256 4.20 -15.39 -13.11
N ALA A 257 3.30 -15.13 -12.17
CA ALA A 257 3.53 -15.46 -10.76
C ALA A 257 3.90 -16.94 -10.61
N ALA A 258 4.89 -17.22 -9.78
CA ALA A 258 5.30 -18.59 -9.49
C ALA A 258 4.17 -19.35 -8.77
N ASP A 259 4.08 -20.67 -8.99
CA ASP A 259 3.08 -21.52 -8.35
C ASP A 259 3.19 -21.45 -6.81
N ALA A 260 4.41 -21.32 -6.29
CA ALA A 260 4.68 -21.15 -4.87
C ALA A 260 4.12 -19.83 -4.28
N ASP A 261 3.85 -18.82 -5.12
CA ASP A 261 3.45 -17.49 -4.70
C ASP A 261 1.98 -17.16 -4.98
N VAL A 262 1.40 -17.70 -6.06
CA VAL A 262 0.11 -17.27 -6.60
C VAL A 262 -1.03 -17.38 -5.60
N ILE A 263 -1.09 -18.44 -4.81
CA ILE A 263 -2.16 -18.65 -3.81
C ILE A 263 -2.02 -17.62 -2.68
N ARG A 264 -0.81 -17.32 -2.26
CA ARG A 264 -0.56 -16.24 -1.29
C ARG A 264 -0.97 -14.88 -1.85
N TYR A 265 -0.67 -14.58 -3.12
CA TYR A 265 -1.07 -13.35 -3.76
C TYR A 265 -2.61 -13.25 -3.90
N LEU A 266 -3.30 -14.34 -4.23
CA LEU A 266 -4.76 -14.39 -4.22
C LEU A 266 -5.32 -14.09 -2.82
N LYS A 267 -4.77 -14.67 -1.75
CA LYS A 267 -5.20 -14.39 -0.38
C LYS A 267 -5.05 -12.91 -0.03
N VAL A 268 -3.96 -12.28 -0.45
CA VAL A 268 -3.66 -10.86 -0.16
C VAL A 268 -4.53 -9.92 -1.00
N PHE A 269 -4.59 -10.13 -2.29
CA PHE A 269 -5.12 -9.14 -3.23
C PHE A 269 -6.55 -9.41 -3.70
N SER A 270 -6.99 -10.68 -3.78
CA SER A 270 -8.32 -11.01 -4.27
C SER A 270 -9.40 -10.76 -3.23
N LEU A 271 -10.57 -10.30 -3.67
CA LEU A 271 -11.78 -10.20 -2.83
C LEU A 271 -12.58 -11.50 -2.79
N ARG A 272 -12.13 -12.57 -3.45
CA ARG A 272 -12.71 -13.91 -3.35
C ARG A 272 -12.69 -14.43 -1.92
N SER A 273 -13.64 -15.28 -1.58
CA SER A 273 -13.63 -16.02 -0.32
C SER A 273 -12.41 -16.96 -0.22
N LEU A 274 -12.05 -17.33 1.01
CA LEU A 274 -10.97 -18.30 1.22
C LEU A 274 -11.30 -19.67 0.61
N ASP A 275 -12.58 -20.06 0.57
CA ASP A 275 -13.04 -21.32 -0.03
C ASP A 275 -12.87 -21.31 -1.57
N GLU A 276 -13.19 -20.19 -2.22
CA GLU A 276 -12.92 -20.02 -3.66
C GLU A 276 -11.43 -20.06 -3.97
N ILE A 277 -10.58 -19.47 -3.10
CA ILE A 277 -9.12 -19.53 -3.26
C ILE A 277 -8.62 -20.96 -3.03
N ALA A 278 -9.18 -21.70 -2.07
CA ALA A 278 -8.84 -23.10 -1.85
C ALA A 278 -9.25 -23.99 -3.04
N ALA A 279 -10.36 -23.70 -3.69
CA ALA A 279 -10.75 -24.38 -4.93
C ALA A 279 -9.74 -24.12 -6.06
N LEU A 280 -9.28 -22.87 -6.23
CA LEU A 280 -8.24 -22.54 -7.20
C LEU A 280 -6.91 -23.24 -6.88
N GLU A 281 -6.57 -23.39 -5.60
CA GLU A 281 -5.38 -24.15 -5.18
C GLU A 281 -5.50 -25.64 -5.51
N ALA A 282 -6.68 -26.22 -5.34
CA ALA A 282 -6.94 -27.61 -5.72
C ALA A 282 -6.81 -27.83 -7.24
N GLU A 283 -7.38 -26.93 -8.03
CA GLU A 283 -7.23 -26.93 -9.50
C GLU A 283 -5.77 -26.82 -9.94
N MET A 284 -4.99 -25.94 -9.30
CA MET A 284 -3.56 -25.81 -9.59
C MET A 284 -2.79 -27.11 -9.31
N LYS A 285 -3.15 -27.82 -8.24
CA LYS A 285 -2.51 -29.12 -7.90
C LYS A 285 -2.89 -30.23 -8.90
N ALA A 286 -4.11 -30.19 -9.43
CA ALA A 286 -4.59 -31.16 -10.41
C ALA A 286 -4.06 -30.88 -11.82
N HIS A 287 -3.99 -29.61 -12.21
CA HIS A 287 -3.67 -29.15 -13.57
C HIS A 287 -2.72 -27.95 -13.55
N PRO A 288 -1.45 -28.10 -13.08
CA PRO A 288 -0.52 -26.96 -12.92
C PRO A 288 -0.21 -26.25 -14.25
N GLU A 289 -0.20 -26.98 -15.37
CA GLU A 289 0.03 -26.45 -16.71
C GLU A 289 -1.07 -25.48 -17.18
N ALA A 290 -2.28 -25.59 -16.66
CA ALA A 290 -3.40 -24.72 -17.01
C ALA A 290 -3.29 -23.31 -16.46
N ARG A 291 -2.48 -23.12 -15.39
CA ARG A 291 -2.20 -21.82 -14.73
C ARG A 291 -3.48 -21.06 -14.37
N ILE A 292 -4.50 -21.77 -13.90
CA ILE A 292 -5.83 -21.20 -13.59
C ILE A 292 -5.75 -20.12 -12.50
N PRO A 293 -5.05 -20.31 -11.36
CA PRO A 293 -4.94 -19.28 -10.34
C PRO A 293 -4.21 -18.04 -10.81
N GLN A 294 -3.16 -18.19 -11.65
CA GLN A 294 -2.42 -17.06 -12.20
C GLN A 294 -3.30 -16.24 -13.14
N LYS A 295 -4.10 -16.89 -13.99
CA LYS A 295 -5.06 -16.21 -14.86
C LYS A 295 -6.11 -15.46 -14.02
N ALA A 296 -6.69 -16.13 -13.02
CA ALA A 296 -7.68 -15.52 -12.13
C ALA A 296 -7.12 -14.28 -11.41
N LEU A 297 -5.89 -14.37 -10.88
CA LEU A 297 -5.21 -13.25 -10.22
C LEU A 297 -4.95 -12.09 -11.19
N ALA A 298 -4.38 -12.39 -12.38
CA ALA A 298 -4.03 -11.39 -13.37
C ALA A 298 -5.27 -10.65 -13.90
N GLU A 299 -6.34 -11.39 -14.20
CA GLU A 299 -7.61 -10.81 -14.68
C GLU A 299 -8.27 -9.94 -13.60
N GLU A 300 -8.37 -10.44 -12.37
CA GLU A 300 -8.98 -9.71 -11.26
C GLU A 300 -8.24 -8.40 -10.96
N LEU A 301 -6.92 -8.44 -10.84
CA LEU A 301 -6.13 -7.26 -10.53
C LEU A 301 -6.04 -6.27 -11.69
N THR A 302 -6.03 -6.76 -12.93
CA THR A 302 -6.07 -5.87 -14.08
C THR A 302 -7.43 -5.18 -14.21
N ARG A 303 -8.53 -5.90 -13.98
CA ARG A 303 -9.88 -5.32 -13.94
C ARG A 303 -10.02 -4.31 -12.82
N LEU A 304 -9.50 -4.62 -11.63
CA LEU A 304 -9.56 -3.73 -10.46
C LEU A 304 -8.85 -2.39 -10.72
N ILE A 305 -7.65 -2.44 -11.28
CA ILE A 305 -6.79 -1.25 -11.42
C ILE A 305 -7.00 -0.52 -12.75
N HIS A 306 -7.28 -1.23 -13.83
CA HIS A 306 -7.35 -0.67 -15.18
C HIS A 306 -8.73 -0.78 -15.84
N GLY A 307 -9.71 -1.31 -15.09
CA GLY A 307 -11.07 -1.51 -15.57
C GLY A 307 -11.20 -2.64 -16.60
N GLU A 308 -12.43 -2.87 -17.04
CA GLU A 308 -12.70 -3.93 -18.04
C GLU A 308 -12.02 -3.65 -19.39
N ALA A 309 -11.99 -2.39 -19.83
CA ALA A 309 -11.33 -2.00 -21.07
C ALA A 309 -9.82 -2.30 -21.04
N GLY A 310 -9.17 -2.05 -19.90
CA GLY A 310 -7.76 -2.38 -19.67
C GLY A 310 -7.51 -3.89 -19.73
N LEU A 311 -8.37 -4.68 -19.08
CA LEU A 311 -8.28 -6.14 -19.14
C LEU A 311 -8.42 -6.66 -20.57
N GLN A 312 -9.41 -6.22 -21.31
CA GLN A 312 -9.62 -6.64 -22.71
C GLN A 312 -8.42 -6.26 -23.60
N ALA A 313 -7.82 -5.09 -23.38
CA ALA A 313 -6.61 -4.69 -24.09
C ALA A 313 -5.41 -5.62 -23.79
N ALA A 314 -5.22 -6.00 -22.50
CA ALA A 314 -4.16 -6.93 -22.10
C ALA A 314 -4.36 -8.33 -22.66
N LEU A 315 -5.59 -8.85 -22.64
CA LEU A 315 -5.95 -10.15 -23.20
C LEU A 315 -5.73 -10.18 -24.73
N GLY A 316 -6.20 -9.16 -25.44
CA GLY A 316 -6.00 -9.02 -26.88
C GLY A 316 -4.52 -8.95 -27.29
N ALA A 317 -3.71 -8.20 -26.52
CA ALA A 317 -2.26 -8.14 -26.73
C ALA A 317 -1.59 -9.50 -26.47
N THR A 318 -1.98 -10.19 -25.39
CA THR A 318 -1.47 -11.53 -25.07
C THR A 318 -1.80 -12.53 -26.17
N GLN A 319 -3.04 -12.56 -26.65
CA GLN A 319 -3.46 -13.44 -27.72
C GLN A 319 -2.71 -13.16 -29.03
N THR A 320 -2.46 -11.88 -29.34
CA THR A 320 -1.71 -11.49 -30.53
C THR A 320 -0.26 -11.96 -30.49
N LEU A 321 0.38 -11.86 -29.30
CA LEU A 321 1.80 -12.20 -29.13
C LEU A 321 2.06 -13.70 -29.02
N PHE A 322 1.11 -14.47 -28.48
CA PHE A 322 1.33 -15.89 -28.14
C PHE A 322 0.39 -16.88 -28.85
N GLY A 323 -0.65 -16.46 -29.51
CA GLY A 323 -1.66 -17.38 -30.08
C GLY A 323 -2.34 -16.92 -31.34
N GLY A 324 -2.01 -15.77 -31.89
CA GLY A 324 -2.77 -15.17 -32.99
C GLY A 324 -2.01 -15.00 -34.29
N ASP A 325 -2.67 -15.40 -35.37
CA ASP A 325 -2.33 -14.93 -36.72
C ASP A 325 -2.51 -13.39 -36.75
N LEU A 326 -1.46 -12.66 -37.09
CA LEU A 326 -1.48 -11.19 -37.24
C LEU A 326 -2.28 -10.76 -38.49
N ARG A 327 -2.76 -11.71 -39.29
CA ARG A 327 -3.57 -11.46 -40.50
C ARG A 327 -4.95 -10.94 -40.11
N GLY A 328 -5.18 -9.65 -40.33
CA GLY A 328 -6.48 -8.99 -40.11
C GLY A 328 -6.48 -7.82 -39.18
N LYS A 329 -5.34 -7.44 -38.59
CA LYS A 329 -5.25 -6.23 -37.72
C LYS A 329 -4.91 -4.99 -38.56
N THR A 330 -5.46 -3.84 -38.14
CA THR A 330 -5.18 -2.57 -38.80
C THR A 330 -3.74 -2.11 -38.53
N ARG A 331 -3.15 -1.36 -39.45
CA ARG A 331 -1.78 -0.80 -39.35
C ARG A 331 -1.55 0.04 -38.05
N SER A 332 -2.61 0.54 -37.45
CA SER A 332 -2.56 1.27 -36.19
C SER A 332 -2.40 0.33 -34.97
N GLU A 333 -3.02 -0.85 -35.04
CA GLU A 333 -2.91 -1.90 -34.00
C GLU A 333 -1.54 -2.58 -34.07
N GLU A 334 -1.01 -2.80 -35.27
CA GLU A 334 0.36 -3.30 -35.48
C GLU A 334 1.42 -2.35 -34.94
N ARG A 335 1.22 -1.01 -35.12
CA ARG A 335 2.13 0.00 -34.55
C ARG A 335 2.09 0.07 -33.02
N ARG A 336 0.94 -0.19 -32.41
CA ARG A 336 0.77 -0.20 -30.96
C ARG A 336 1.50 -1.40 -30.35
N VAL A 337 1.29 -2.59 -30.91
CA VAL A 337 1.99 -3.82 -30.52
C VAL A 337 3.51 -3.70 -30.78
N GLY A 338 3.92 -3.14 -31.91
CA GLY A 338 5.31 -2.93 -32.28
C GLY A 338 6.04 -1.89 -31.41
N LYS A 339 5.35 -0.89 -30.85
CA LYS A 339 5.92 0.06 -29.88
C LYS A 339 6.12 -0.60 -28.52
N GLU A 340 5.19 -1.42 -28.08
CA GLU A 340 5.30 -2.18 -26.84
C GLU A 340 6.43 -3.24 -26.89
N CYS A 341 6.68 -3.82 -28.07
CA CYS A 341 7.82 -4.72 -28.29
C CYS A 341 9.19 -4.01 -28.38
N ARG A 342 9.26 -2.80 -28.98
CA ARG A 342 10.54 -2.08 -29.16
C ARG A 342 11.08 -1.42 -27.91
N SER A 343 10.28 -1.28 -26.85
CA SER A 343 10.76 -0.80 -25.56
C SER A 343 11.53 -1.87 -24.75
N ARG A 344 11.74 -3.06 -25.34
CA ARG A 344 12.41 -4.22 -24.69
C ARG A 344 13.78 -4.59 -25.27
N TRP A 345 14.31 -3.82 -26.23
CA TRP A 345 15.67 -4.04 -26.78
C TRP A 345 16.56 -2.82 -26.57
#